data_c4c4d5c64eb9f250a5676d8abb30c0f3
#
_entry.id   c4c4d5c64eb9f250a5676d8abb30c0f3
#
_cell.length_a   1.000
_cell.length_b   1.000
_cell.length_c   1.000
_cell.angle_alpha   90.00
_cell.angle_beta   90.00
_cell.angle_gamma   90.00
#
_symmetry.space_group_name_H-M   'P 1'
#
loop_
_entity.id
_entity.type
_entity.pdbx_description
1 polymer ?
#
loop_
_entity_poly.entity_id
_entity_poly.type
_entity_poly.pdbx_seq_one_letter_code
_entity_poly.pdbx_strand_id
1 'polypeptide(L)'
;TVINIMGNTFMDNNLDCAFDCAENMLKKAESNIIIVDFHAEATGEKRAMGYFLDGKVSAMFGTHTHVQTSDAQVLPNGSGYITDVGMTGTIHSVLGVKSEIIINKFKTKLPARFDLADGECKMECVLFDIDDKTGKTLTAESFRIE
;
A
#
# COMPACT_ATOMS: atom_id res chain seq x y z
N THR A 1 6.81 12.96 -9.11
CA THR A 1 7.54 12.59 -7.90
C THR A 1 6.93 11.35 -7.28
N VAL A 2 7.76 10.34 -6.92
CA VAL A 2 7.32 9.15 -6.17
C VAL A 2 8.03 9.16 -4.82
N ILE A 3 7.28 8.95 -3.75
CA ILE A 3 7.76 8.94 -2.36
C ILE A 3 7.37 7.61 -1.74
N ASN A 4 8.33 6.91 -1.12
CA ASN A 4 8.04 5.74 -0.29
C ASN A 4 8.30 6.08 1.17
N ILE A 5 7.33 5.79 2.05
CA ILE A 5 7.39 6.05 3.49
C ILE A 5 6.97 4.79 4.23
N MET A 6 7.62 4.52 5.35
CA MET A 6 7.29 3.38 6.21
C MET A 6 6.57 3.85 7.47
N GLY A 7 5.49 3.14 7.85
CA GLY A 7 4.78 3.33 9.11
C GLY A 7 5.50 2.69 10.29
N ASN A 8 4.99 2.91 11.49
CA ASN A 8 5.58 2.43 12.74
C ASN A 8 4.63 1.52 13.53
N THR A 9 3.32 1.68 13.37
CA THR A 9 2.32 1.00 14.19
C THR A 9 2.29 -0.50 13.89
N PHE A 10 2.56 -1.32 14.90
CA PHE A 10 2.65 -2.80 14.84
C PHE A 10 3.78 -3.32 13.92
N MET A 11 4.79 -2.51 13.67
CA MET A 11 5.98 -2.90 12.91
C MET A 11 7.19 -2.90 13.84
N ASP A 12 8.05 -3.92 13.73
CA ASP A 12 9.29 -4.06 14.53
C ASP A 12 10.39 -3.12 14.00
N ASN A 13 10.08 -1.84 13.92
CA ASN A 13 11.03 -0.79 13.52
C ASN A 13 11.01 0.36 14.53
N ASN A 14 12.11 1.09 14.60
CA ASN A 14 12.23 2.28 15.43
C ASN A 14 12.60 3.46 14.53
N LEU A 15 11.62 3.91 13.74
CA LEU A 15 11.76 5.00 12.78
C LEU A 15 11.19 6.30 13.34
N ASP A 16 11.58 7.41 12.74
CA ASP A 16 10.99 8.71 12.99
C ASP A 16 9.51 8.76 12.59
N CYS A 17 8.81 9.82 13.01
CA CYS A 17 7.41 10.01 12.71
C CYS A 17 7.17 10.05 11.19
N ALA A 18 6.34 9.12 10.69
CA ALA A 18 6.03 9.02 9.26
C ALA A 18 5.34 10.27 8.71
N PHE A 19 4.54 10.96 9.52
CA PHE A 19 3.84 12.19 9.13
C PHE A 19 4.82 13.37 8.97
N ASP A 20 5.77 13.53 9.89
CA ASP A 20 6.82 14.55 9.78
C ASP A 20 7.74 14.26 8.58
N CYS A 21 8.04 12.97 8.33
CA CYS A 21 8.78 12.53 7.16
C CYS A 21 8.04 12.93 5.89
N ALA A 22 6.74 12.64 5.79
CA ALA A 22 5.90 13.00 4.66
C ALA A 22 5.93 14.52 4.39
N GLU A 23 5.73 15.35 5.41
CA GLU A 23 5.82 16.80 5.26
C GLU A 23 7.18 17.28 4.72
N ASN A 24 8.26 16.71 5.25
CA ASN A 24 9.61 17.07 4.83
C ASN A 24 9.93 16.64 3.39
N MET A 25 9.38 15.50 2.95
CA MET A 25 9.52 15.04 1.57
C MET A 25 8.70 15.89 0.59
N LEU A 26 7.47 16.26 0.98
CA LEU A 26 6.61 17.13 0.16
C LEU A 26 7.24 18.50 -0.11
N LYS A 27 7.95 19.08 0.87
CA LYS A 27 8.68 20.35 0.69
C LYS A 27 9.80 20.28 -0.35
N LYS A 28 10.27 19.07 -0.68
CA LYS A 28 11.33 18.80 -1.66
C LYS A 28 10.79 18.35 -3.03
N ALA A 29 9.49 18.08 -3.12
CA ALA A 29 8.87 17.66 -4.37
C ALA A 29 8.81 18.82 -5.36
N GLU A 30 9.31 18.60 -6.58
CA GLU A 30 9.35 19.62 -7.65
C GLU A 30 8.20 19.44 -8.67
N SER A 31 7.46 18.31 -8.59
CA SER A 31 6.36 18.00 -9.48
C SER A 31 5.01 18.28 -8.83
N ASN A 32 4.02 18.69 -9.63
CA ASN A 32 2.62 18.78 -9.20
C ASN A 32 1.93 17.40 -9.15
N ILE A 33 2.53 16.37 -9.76
CA ILE A 33 2.07 14.99 -9.64
C ILE A 33 2.97 14.26 -8.65
N ILE A 34 2.40 13.93 -7.50
CA ILE A 34 3.08 13.26 -6.39
C ILE A 34 2.33 12.00 -6.02
N ILE A 35 3.03 10.87 -6.04
CA ILE A 35 2.51 9.56 -5.65
C ILE A 35 3.22 9.09 -4.38
N VAL A 36 2.47 8.64 -3.39
CA VAL A 36 3.01 8.13 -2.14
C VAL A 36 2.69 6.65 -1.99
N ASP A 37 3.73 5.83 -1.84
CA ASP A 37 3.65 4.45 -1.35
C ASP A 37 3.86 4.48 0.17
N PHE A 38 2.83 4.12 0.94
CA PHE A 38 2.89 4.05 2.39
C PHE A 38 2.90 2.61 2.87
N HIS A 39 4.10 2.12 3.19
CA HIS A 39 4.32 0.75 3.65
C HIS A 39 4.07 0.64 5.15
N ALA A 40 2.88 0.19 5.54
CA ALA A 40 2.46 0.12 6.94
C ALA A 40 1.49 -1.04 7.21
N GLU A 41 1.58 -1.63 8.41
CA GLU A 41 0.68 -2.70 8.86
C GLU A 41 -0.70 -2.15 9.22
N ALA A 42 -0.76 -1.13 10.06
CA ALA A 42 -2.01 -0.68 10.67
C ALA A 42 -2.93 0.08 9.70
N THR A 43 -4.13 -0.44 9.48
CA THR A 43 -5.17 0.22 8.66
C THR A 43 -5.47 1.64 9.15
N GLY A 44 -5.54 1.85 10.47
CA GLY A 44 -5.78 3.17 11.06
C GLY A 44 -4.67 4.18 10.73
N GLU A 45 -3.40 3.76 10.75
CA GLU A 45 -2.26 4.59 10.37
C GLU A 45 -2.29 4.92 8.88
N LYS A 46 -2.62 3.96 8.00
CA LYS A 46 -2.80 4.17 6.56
C LYS A 46 -3.92 5.16 6.27
N ARG A 47 -5.09 5.00 6.91
CA ARG A 47 -6.22 5.92 6.74
C ARG A 47 -5.88 7.33 7.23
N ALA A 48 -5.22 7.46 8.38
CA ALA A 48 -4.79 8.75 8.92
C ALA A 48 -3.81 9.45 7.95
N MET A 49 -2.83 8.71 7.41
CA MET A 49 -1.89 9.24 6.41
C MET A 49 -2.62 9.67 5.13
N GLY A 50 -3.60 8.90 4.67
CA GLY A 50 -4.42 9.27 3.51
C GLY A 50 -5.11 10.62 3.69
N TYR A 51 -5.80 10.83 4.82
CA TYR A 51 -6.44 12.11 5.12
C TYR A 51 -5.43 13.25 5.36
N PHE A 52 -4.30 12.95 5.96
CA PHE A 52 -3.24 13.93 6.17
C PHE A 52 -2.64 14.44 4.85
N LEU A 53 -2.55 13.57 3.85
CA LEU A 53 -2.02 13.88 2.53
C LEU A 53 -3.09 14.37 1.54
N ASP A 54 -4.37 14.27 1.88
CA ASP A 54 -5.47 14.64 1.00
C ASP A 54 -5.40 16.09 0.52
N GLY A 55 -5.34 16.29 -0.79
CA GLY A 55 -5.15 17.57 -1.45
C GLY A 55 -3.70 18.07 -1.51
N LYS A 56 -2.74 17.33 -0.91
CA LYS A 56 -1.30 17.65 -0.95
C LYS A 56 -0.54 16.77 -1.93
N VAL A 57 -1.11 15.63 -2.30
CA VAL A 57 -0.56 14.65 -3.25
C VAL A 57 -1.60 14.24 -4.26
N SER A 58 -1.17 13.71 -5.40
CA SER A 58 -2.08 13.18 -6.41
C SER A 58 -2.73 11.89 -5.94
N ALA A 59 -1.94 10.95 -5.44
CA ALA A 59 -2.45 9.70 -4.90
C ALA A 59 -1.55 9.13 -3.81
N MET A 60 -2.16 8.36 -2.91
CA MET A 60 -1.49 7.51 -1.93
C MET A 60 -2.07 6.10 -2.00
N PHE A 61 -1.22 5.10 -2.05
CA PHE A 61 -1.60 3.70 -1.88
C PHE A 61 -0.81 3.06 -0.74
N GLY A 62 -1.50 2.21 0.03
CA GLY A 62 -0.86 1.42 1.06
C GLY A 62 -0.31 0.12 0.52
N THR A 63 0.73 -0.38 1.18
CA THR A 63 1.37 -1.68 0.95
C THR A 63 1.61 -2.39 2.28
N HIS A 64 2.14 -3.58 2.29
CA HIS A 64 2.55 -4.43 3.41
C HIS A 64 1.68 -5.67 3.60
N THR A 65 0.34 -5.56 3.64
CA THR A 65 -0.51 -6.69 4.05
C THR A 65 -0.63 -7.78 2.99
N HIS A 66 -0.27 -7.48 1.74
CA HIS A 66 -0.38 -8.36 0.59
C HIS A 66 -1.82 -8.76 0.23
N VAL A 67 -2.82 -8.08 0.80
CA VAL A 67 -4.25 -8.31 0.54
C VAL A 67 -4.88 -7.01 0.06
N GLN A 68 -5.36 -7.00 -1.19
CA GLN A 68 -6.00 -5.83 -1.76
C GLN A 68 -7.28 -5.47 -1.00
N THR A 69 -7.40 -4.21 -0.61
CA THR A 69 -8.61 -3.68 0.02
C THR A 69 -9.59 -3.13 -1.03
N SER A 70 -10.86 -3.06 -0.67
CA SER A 70 -11.97 -2.65 -1.56
C SER A 70 -12.30 -1.16 -1.49
N ASP A 71 -11.41 -0.35 -0.91
CA ASP A 71 -11.69 1.05 -0.57
C ASP A 71 -11.01 2.07 -1.49
N ALA A 72 -10.68 1.66 -2.74
CA ALA A 72 -10.18 2.57 -3.76
C ALA A 72 -11.16 3.72 -3.98
N GLN A 73 -10.69 4.98 -3.83
CA GLN A 73 -11.54 6.16 -3.86
C GLN A 73 -10.75 7.43 -4.15
N VAL A 74 -11.45 8.48 -4.52
CA VAL A 74 -10.93 9.85 -4.48
C VAL A 74 -11.37 10.50 -3.18
N LEU A 75 -10.42 10.98 -2.39
CA LEU A 75 -10.68 11.67 -1.12
C LEU A 75 -11.24 13.09 -1.35
N PRO A 76 -11.87 13.71 -0.34
CA PRO A 76 -12.61 14.96 -0.50
C PRO A 76 -11.85 16.14 -1.13
N ASN A 77 -10.52 16.22 -0.93
CA ASN A 77 -9.68 17.29 -1.47
C ASN A 77 -9.01 16.91 -2.81
N GLY A 78 -9.27 15.68 -3.33
CA GLY A 78 -8.90 15.27 -4.67
C GLY A 78 -7.67 14.36 -4.75
N SER A 79 -7.20 13.78 -3.65
CA SER A 79 -6.18 12.74 -3.71
C SER A 79 -6.79 11.35 -3.91
N GLY A 80 -6.21 10.54 -4.79
CA GLY A 80 -6.53 9.13 -4.94
C GLY A 80 -6.05 8.33 -3.71
N TYR A 81 -6.80 7.30 -3.31
CA TYR A 81 -6.48 6.51 -2.13
C TYR A 81 -6.91 5.05 -2.25
N ILE A 82 -6.09 4.14 -1.74
CA ILE A 82 -6.44 2.77 -1.39
C ILE A 82 -5.64 2.34 -0.16
N THR A 83 -6.28 1.64 0.79
CA THR A 83 -5.62 1.20 2.03
C THR A 83 -4.51 0.20 1.78
N ASP A 84 -4.70 -0.80 0.90
CA ASP A 84 -3.63 -1.70 0.46
C ASP A 84 -3.86 -2.14 -0.98
N VAL A 85 -2.83 -2.07 -1.79
CA VAL A 85 -2.90 -2.41 -3.21
C VAL A 85 -2.90 -3.93 -3.45
N GLY A 86 -2.51 -4.72 -2.45
CA GLY A 86 -2.36 -6.16 -2.55
C GLY A 86 -0.98 -6.60 -3.01
N MET A 87 -0.92 -7.73 -3.72
CA MET A 87 0.33 -8.32 -4.16
C MET A 87 0.28 -8.85 -5.60
N THR A 88 1.45 -8.98 -6.19
CA THR A 88 1.67 -9.85 -7.35
C THR A 88 2.25 -11.17 -6.87
N GLY A 89 1.59 -12.29 -7.16
CA GLY A 89 2.04 -13.61 -6.72
C GLY A 89 1.02 -14.70 -6.93
N THR A 90 1.35 -15.90 -6.43
CA THR A 90 0.55 -17.11 -6.64
C THR A 90 -0.81 -17.02 -5.97
N ILE A 91 -1.87 -17.36 -6.71
CA ILE A 91 -3.28 -17.28 -6.26
C ILE A 91 -3.50 -18.19 -5.05
N HIS A 92 -3.18 -19.48 -5.20
CA HIS A 92 -3.39 -20.49 -4.17
C HIS A 92 -2.20 -20.56 -3.19
N SER A 93 -2.05 -19.53 -2.37
CA SER A 93 -0.94 -19.40 -1.42
C SER A 93 -1.36 -18.64 -0.16
N VAL A 94 -0.54 -18.68 0.87
CA VAL A 94 -0.63 -17.73 1.98
C VAL A 94 0.43 -16.66 1.74
N LEU A 95 0.01 -15.53 1.15
CA LEU A 95 0.89 -14.40 0.84
C LEU A 95 2.12 -14.81 0.00
N GLY A 96 1.92 -15.73 -0.98
CA GLY A 96 2.98 -16.24 -1.84
C GLY A 96 3.70 -17.49 -1.33
N VAL A 97 3.48 -17.91 -0.08
CA VAL A 97 4.10 -19.09 0.54
C VAL A 97 3.15 -20.28 0.49
N LYS A 98 3.69 -21.51 0.37
CA LYS A 98 2.93 -22.76 0.45
C LYS A 98 2.08 -22.80 1.71
N SER A 99 0.79 -23.02 1.57
CA SER A 99 -0.20 -22.90 2.66
C SER A 99 0.06 -23.87 3.81
N GLU A 100 0.48 -25.09 3.52
CA GLU A 100 0.77 -26.12 4.53
C GLU A 100 1.92 -25.71 5.45
N ILE A 101 2.92 -24.97 4.95
CA ILE A 101 4.05 -24.48 5.75
C ILE A 101 3.55 -23.44 6.77
N ILE A 102 2.74 -22.50 6.31
CA ILE A 102 2.21 -21.42 7.16
C ILE A 102 1.23 -21.97 8.19
N ILE A 103 0.33 -22.87 7.77
CA ILE A 103 -0.61 -23.54 8.69
C ILE A 103 0.15 -24.29 9.78
N ASN A 104 1.16 -25.07 9.40
CA ASN A 104 1.98 -25.81 10.36
C ASN A 104 2.73 -24.88 11.33
N LYS A 105 3.32 -23.80 10.82
CA LYS A 105 3.99 -22.77 11.65
C LYS A 105 3.04 -22.17 12.69
N PHE A 106 1.81 -21.81 12.32
CA PHE A 106 0.84 -21.28 13.26
C PHE A 106 0.35 -22.30 14.29
N LYS A 107 0.18 -23.58 13.88
CA LYS A 107 -0.23 -24.65 14.79
C LYS A 107 0.84 -25.03 15.81
N THR A 108 2.08 -25.09 15.37
CA THR A 108 3.20 -25.58 16.19
C THR A 108 3.97 -24.47 16.89
N LYS A 109 3.87 -23.24 16.39
CA LYS A 109 4.70 -22.07 16.78
C LYS A 109 6.21 -22.29 16.59
N LEU A 110 6.60 -23.30 15.83
CA LEU A 110 8.00 -23.57 15.51
C LEU A 110 8.43 -22.76 14.29
N PRO A 111 9.72 -22.37 14.21
CA PRO A 111 10.28 -21.77 13.00
C PRO A 111 10.10 -22.69 11.79
N ALA A 112 9.79 -22.12 10.64
CA ALA A 112 9.68 -22.85 9.38
C ALA A 112 10.41 -22.10 8.28
N ARG A 113 11.12 -22.83 7.40
CA ARG A 113 11.64 -22.27 6.17
C ARG A 113 10.48 -22.09 5.19
N PHE A 114 10.38 -20.91 4.60
CA PHE A 114 9.34 -20.60 3.62
C PHE A 114 9.78 -21.02 2.22
N ASP A 115 8.90 -21.75 1.54
CA ASP A 115 9.00 -22.05 0.12
C ASP A 115 7.86 -21.35 -0.61
N LEU A 116 8.18 -20.76 -1.77
CA LEU A 116 7.18 -20.12 -2.62
C LEU A 116 6.16 -21.16 -3.12
N ALA A 117 4.92 -20.76 -3.19
CA ALA A 117 3.89 -21.58 -3.80
C ALA A 117 4.05 -21.56 -5.33
N ASP A 118 3.78 -22.71 -5.97
CA ASP A 118 3.75 -22.86 -7.41
C ASP A 118 2.32 -22.69 -7.93
N GLY A 119 2.15 -22.34 -9.23
CA GLY A 119 0.87 -22.29 -9.90
C GLY A 119 0.55 -20.95 -10.55
N GLU A 120 -0.74 -20.75 -10.83
CA GLU A 120 -1.25 -19.54 -11.46
C GLU A 120 -1.01 -18.31 -10.57
N CYS A 121 -0.61 -17.21 -11.19
CA CYS A 121 -0.31 -15.96 -10.51
C CYS A 121 -1.39 -14.92 -10.82
N LYS A 122 -1.57 -14.00 -9.87
CA LYS A 122 -2.35 -12.78 -10.03
C LYS A 122 -1.45 -11.56 -9.88
N MET A 123 -1.90 -10.44 -10.45
CA MET A 123 -1.39 -9.11 -10.14
C MET A 123 -2.56 -8.25 -9.66
N GLU A 124 -2.54 -7.83 -8.40
CA GLU A 124 -3.49 -6.86 -7.85
C GLU A 124 -2.98 -5.45 -8.12
N CYS A 125 -3.86 -4.58 -8.59
CA CYS A 125 -3.51 -3.26 -9.10
C CYS A 125 -4.48 -2.19 -8.62
N VAL A 126 -4.00 -0.95 -8.58
CA VAL A 126 -4.84 0.23 -8.52
C VAL A 126 -4.51 1.15 -9.70
N LEU A 127 -5.52 1.72 -10.33
CA LEU A 127 -5.40 2.73 -11.36
C LEU A 127 -5.91 4.06 -10.82
N PHE A 128 -5.07 5.08 -10.86
CA PHE A 128 -5.44 6.46 -10.61
C PHE A 128 -5.38 7.25 -11.91
N ASP A 129 -6.51 7.80 -12.35
CA ASP A 129 -6.54 8.77 -13.44
C ASP A 129 -6.32 10.17 -12.85
N ILE A 130 -5.25 10.84 -13.26
CA ILE A 130 -4.79 12.08 -12.64
C ILE A 130 -4.78 13.19 -13.70
N ASP A 131 -5.45 14.31 -13.39
CA ASP A 131 -5.38 15.52 -14.20
C ASP A 131 -3.97 16.12 -14.15
N ASP A 132 -3.32 16.23 -15.29
CA ASP A 132 -1.92 16.67 -15.42
C ASP A 132 -1.68 18.14 -15.05
N LYS A 133 -2.72 18.97 -15.13
CA LYS A 133 -2.64 20.40 -14.83
C LYS A 133 -2.79 20.69 -13.35
N THR A 134 -3.74 20.00 -12.71
CA THR A 134 -4.06 20.23 -11.29
C THR A 134 -3.35 19.27 -10.35
N GLY A 135 -2.87 18.12 -10.83
CA GLY A 135 -2.34 17.03 -10.05
C GLY A 135 -3.39 16.26 -9.25
N LYS A 136 -4.69 16.56 -9.43
CA LYS A 136 -5.77 15.88 -8.71
C LYS A 136 -6.17 14.58 -9.39
N THR A 137 -6.50 13.58 -8.60
CA THR A 137 -7.06 12.31 -9.08
C THR A 137 -8.53 12.52 -9.47
N LEU A 138 -8.90 12.05 -10.65
CA LEU A 138 -10.25 12.06 -11.20
C LEU A 138 -11.00 10.78 -10.86
N THR A 139 -10.33 9.63 -11.00
CA THR A 139 -10.88 8.30 -10.66
C THR A 139 -9.82 7.43 -9.96
N ALA A 140 -10.29 6.51 -9.13
CA ALA A 140 -9.46 5.52 -8.46
C ALA A 140 -10.17 4.17 -8.52
N GLU A 141 -9.55 3.19 -9.17
CA GLU A 141 -10.13 1.86 -9.38
C GLU A 141 -9.14 0.77 -9.00
N SER A 142 -9.58 -0.22 -8.22
CA SER A 142 -8.80 -1.42 -7.95
C SER A 142 -9.27 -2.56 -8.86
N PHE A 143 -8.33 -3.34 -9.36
CA PHE A 143 -8.61 -4.51 -10.21
C PHE A 143 -7.54 -5.58 -10.05
N ARG A 144 -7.82 -6.77 -10.60
CA ARG A 144 -6.91 -7.91 -10.58
C ARG A 144 -6.76 -8.46 -12.00
N ILE A 145 -5.54 -8.84 -12.35
CA ILE A 145 -5.18 -9.54 -13.58
C ILE A 145 -4.74 -10.97 -13.20
N GLU A 146 -5.26 -11.97 -13.90
CA GLU A 146 -4.91 -13.40 -13.78
C GLU A 146 -4.29 -13.92 -15.06
#